data_2fa620a524f4329484e01a1fe68a022c
#
_entry.id   2fa620a524f4329484e01a1fe68a022c
#
_cell.length_a   1.000
_cell.length_b   1.000
_cell.length_c   1.000
_cell.angle_alpha   90.00
_cell.angle_beta   90.00
_cell.angle_gamma   90.00
#
_symmetry.space_group_name_H-M   'P 1'
#
loop_
_entity.id
_entity.type
_entity.pdbx_description
1 polymer ?
#
loop_
_entity_poly.entity_id
_entity_poly.type
_entity_poly.pdbx_seq_one_letter_code
_entity_poly.pdbx_strand_id
1 'polypeptide(L)'
;MARIRSAHVLVVGTGGVGAYAAEMLCRAGVGHLTLVDADTVSPSNINRQLPALHSTVGRSKVGVLAERFRDINPEVQLTLREEYLTPESVDALLDAAPYAYVIDTTDTIQPKVALLAACIRRRQPVIASMGAGAKTDITAIQYADIWQTYHCGLSKSVRNGLTRAGLRGRKLPVVFCAQQADRRALLTVEGERNKKTTAGTVSFMPATFGNYLAAWVLNHL
;
A
#
# COMPACT_ATOMS: atom_id res chain seq x y z
N MET A 1 20.34 -13.13 -2.42
CA MET A 1 20.88 -11.75 -2.46
C MET A 1 20.89 -11.18 -3.88
N ALA A 2 21.45 -11.86 -4.91
CA ALA A 2 21.45 -11.32 -6.30
C ALA A 2 20.03 -10.98 -6.81
N ARG A 3 19.04 -11.86 -6.61
CA ARG A 3 17.65 -11.66 -7.04
C ARG A 3 17.00 -10.42 -6.37
N ILE A 4 17.30 -10.17 -5.11
CA ILE A 4 16.78 -8.99 -4.39
C ILE A 4 17.38 -7.70 -4.97
N ARG A 5 18.71 -7.69 -5.21
CA ARG A 5 19.40 -6.53 -5.81
C ARG A 5 18.95 -6.20 -7.23
N SER A 6 18.56 -7.20 -8.02
CA SER A 6 18.07 -6.99 -9.39
C SER A 6 16.56 -6.73 -9.46
N ALA A 7 15.83 -6.88 -8.35
CA ALA A 7 14.38 -6.73 -8.34
C ALA A 7 13.96 -5.26 -8.48
N HIS A 8 12.91 -5.04 -9.26
CA HIS A 8 12.20 -3.76 -9.34
C HIS A 8 10.81 -3.93 -8.73
N VAL A 9 10.51 -3.23 -7.65
CA VAL A 9 9.24 -3.32 -6.94
C VAL A 9 8.47 -2.00 -7.08
N LEU A 10 7.21 -2.12 -7.48
CA LEU A 10 6.26 -1.01 -7.53
C LEU A 10 5.49 -0.93 -6.21
N VAL A 11 5.49 0.23 -5.57
CA VAL A 11 4.70 0.52 -4.35
C VAL A 11 3.72 1.65 -4.67
N VAL A 12 2.42 1.33 -4.64
CA VAL A 12 1.34 2.28 -4.90
C VAL A 12 0.67 2.69 -3.60
N GLY A 13 0.74 4.00 -3.30
CA GLY A 13 0.39 4.58 -2.01
C GLY A 13 1.57 4.54 -1.03
N THR A 14 2.02 5.71 -0.58
CA THR A 14 3.16 5.83 0.37
C THR A 14 2.74 6.47 1.70
N GLY A 15 1.51 6.16 2.12
CA GLY A 15 0.99 6.55 3.40
C GLY A 15 1.50 5.69 4.58
N GLY A 16 0.64 5.46 5.56
CA GLY A 16 1.00 4.74 6.79
C GLY A 16 1.41 3.27 6.62
N VAL A 17 1.05 2.64 5.50
CA VAL A 17 1.42 1.24 5.20
C VAL A 17 2.56 1.18 4.18
N GLY A 18 2.37 1.83 3.02
CA GLY A 18 3.30 1.69 1.90
C GLY A 18 4.67 2.28 2.16
N ALA A 19 4.77 3.37 2.94
CA ALA A 19 6.05 3.95 3.31
C ALA A 19 6.91 2.99 4.14
N TYR A 20 6.32 2.28 5.10
CA TYR A 20 7.02 1.24 5.86
C TYR A 20 7.39 0.04 5.00
N ALA A 21 6.49 -0.42 4.12
CA ALA A 21 6.81 -1.49 3.19
C ALA A 21 8.00 -1.13 2.30
N ALA A 22 8.00 0.06 1.71
CA ALA A 22 9.07 0.54 0.85
C ALA A 22 10.40 0.69 1.61
N GLU A 23 10.39 1.20 2.84
CA GLU A 23 11.60 1.29 3.66
C GLU A 23 12.19 -0.09 3.96
N MET A 24 11.38 -1.07 4.35
CA MET A 24 11.86 -2.42 4.62
C MET A 24 12.48 -3.07 3.37
N LEU A 25 11.90 -2.85 2.19
CA LEU A 25 12.48 -3.31 0.93
C LEU A 25 13.81 -2.61 0.62
N CYS A 26 13.88 -1.30 0.82
CA CYS A 26 15.11 -0.53 0.66
C CYS A 26 16.22 -1.04 1.58
N ARG A 27 15.93 -1.24 2.87
CA ARG A 27 16.87 -1.79 3.87
C ARG A 27 17.31 -3.21 3.55
N ALA A 28 16.45 -4.01 2.94
CA ALA A 28 16.78 -5.37 2.50
C ALA A 28 17.63 -5.41 1.22
N GLY A 29 17.88 -4.26 0.59
CA GLY A 29 18.73 -4.15 -0.60
C GLY A 29 18.00 -4.42 -1.91
N VAL A 30 16.67 -4.20 -1.98
CA VAL A 30 15.95 -4.18 -3.26
C VAL A 30 16.53 -3.07 -4.12
N GLY A 31 16.95 -3.43 -5.35
CA GLY A 31 17.76 -2.52 -6.17
C GLY A 31 16.97 -1.39 -6.80
N HIS A 32 15.67 -1.57 -7.08
CA HIS A 32 14.86 -0.53 -7.68
C HIS A 32 13.46 -0.48 -7.05
N LEU A 33 13.03 0.73 -6.64
CA LEU A 33 11.70 1.00 -6.15
C LEU A 33 11.03 2.08 -7.00
N THR A 34 9.83 1.80 -7.50
CA THR A 34 8.93 2.85 -8.02
C THR A 34 7.91 3.18 -6.93
N LEU A 35 7.85 4.45 -6.54
CA LEU A 35 6.93 4.96 -5.53
C LEU A 35 5.88 5.84 -6.19
N VAL A 36 4.61 5.55 -5.97
CA VAL A 36 3.48 6.29 -6.54
C VAL A 36 2.62 6.86 -5.42
N ASP A 37 2.55 8.17 -5.31
CA ASP A 37 1.66 8.90 -4.39
C ASP A 37 1.60 10.36 -4.80
N ALA A 38 0.42 10.96 -4.89
CA ALA A 38 0.25 12.36 -5.26
C ALA A 38 0.21 13.31 -4.05
N ASP A 39 0.15 12.76 -2.84
CA ASP A 39 -0.09 13.58 -1.66
C ASP A 39 1.19 14.27 -1.17
N THR A 40 0.96 15.41 -0.53
CA THR A 40 1.94 16.03 0.35
C THR A 40 1.72 15.59 1.80
N VAL A 41 2.74 15.78 2.62
CA VAL A 41 2.67 15.52 4.07
C VAL A 41 1.74 16.52 4.73
N SER A 42 0.76 16.01 5.49
CA SER A 42 -0.19 16.81 6.28
C SER A 42 0.08 16.61 7.78
N PRO A 43 -0.21 17.60 8.64
CA PRO A 43 -0.10 17.45 10.10
C PRO A 43 -0.88 16.24 10.65
N SER A 44 -2.03 15.91 10.05
CA SER A 44 -2.84 14.74 10.43
C SER A 44 -2.21 13.39 10.09
N ASN A 45 -1.09 13.38 9.37
CA ASN A 45 -0.34 12.17 9.03
C ASN A 45 0.72 11.80 10.08
N ILE A 46 1.14 12.75 10.92
CA ILE A 46 2.29 12.62 11.84
C ILE A 46 2.12 11.43 12.80
N ASN A 47 0.90 11.13 13.17
CA ASN A 47 0.62 10.03 14.10
C ASN A 47 0.94 8.63 13.58
N ARG A 48 1.12 8.45 12.23
CA ARG A 48 1.23 7.10 11.66
C ARG A 48 2.00 6.97 10.35
N GLN A 49 2.31 8.05 9.65
CA GLN A 49 2.99 7.99 8.36
C GLN A 49 4.48 8.28 8.50
N LEU A 50 5.32 7.39 8.00
CA LEU A 50 6.78 7.49 8.09
C LEU A 50 7.37 8.81 7.56
N PRO A 51 6.91 9.37 6.41
CA PRO A 51 7.42 10.63 5.88
C PRO A 51 6.96 11.86 6.69
N ALA A 52 6.00 11.69 7.62
CA ALA A 52 5.33 12.82 8.24
C ALA A 52 6.00 13.23 9.56
N LEU A 53 6.74 14.33 9.49
CA LEU A 53 7.36 15.05 10.60
C LEU A 53 6.93 16.51 10.54
N HIS A 54 7.07 17.27 11.63
CA HIS A 54 6.81 18.71 11.60
C HIS A 54 7.64 19.42 10.53
N SER A 55 8.89 18.99 10.33
CA SER A 55 9.83 19.55 9.33
C SER A 55 9.50 19.18 7.88
N THR A 56 8.63 18.18 7.66
CA THR A 56 8.29 17.71 6.31
C THR A 56 6.88 18.10 5.86
N VAL A 57 6.08 18.74 6.72
CA VAL A 57 4.72 19.20 6.37
C VAL A 57 4.76 20.06 5.10
N GLY A 58 3.86 19.78 4.16
CA GLY A 58 3.76 20.44 2.86
C GLY A 58 4.66 19.87 1.77
N ARG A 59 5.63 19.01 2.11
CA ARG A 59 6.52 18.38 1.13
C ARG A 59 5.87 17.13 0.51
N SER A 60 6.26 16.80 -0.72
CA SER A 60 5.85 15.56 -1.40
C SER A 60 6.23 14.33 -0.57
N LYS A 61 5.28 13.40 -0.36
CA LYS A 61 5.53 12.16 0.40
C LYS A 61 6.62 11.32 -0.25
N VAL A 62 6.53 11.10 -1.57
CA VAL A 62 7.54 10.30 -2.28
C VAL A 62 8.90 11.00 -2.32
N GLY A 63 8.94 12.34 -2.39
CA GLY A 63 10.16 13.11 -2.32
C GLY A 63 10.88 12.96 -0.97
N VAL A 64 10.14 13.09 0.14
CA VAL A 64 10.68 12.90 1.50
C VAL A 64 11.20 11.47 1.69
N LEU A 65 10.47 10.47 1.21
CA LEU A 65 10.90 9.07 1.28
C LEU A 65 12.14 8.81 0.42
N ALA A 66 12.25 9.44 -0.75
CA ALA A 66 13.40 9.26 -1.61
C ALA A 66 14.71 9.78 -0.99
N GLU A 67 14.67 10.92 -0.32
CA GLU A 67 15.81 11.44 0.44
C GLU A 67 16.24 10.42 1.51
N ARG A 68 15.28 9.96 2.30
CA ARG A 68 15.50 8.99 3.35
C ARG A 68 16.05 7.65 2.83
N PHE A 69 15.52 7.15 1.71
CA PHE A 69 15.94 5.86 1.15
C PHE A 69 17.34 5.92 0.54
N ARG A 70 17.75 7.05 -0.06
CA ARG A 70 19.13 7.25 -0.52
C ARG A 70 20.13 7.29 0.65
N ASP A 71 19.72 7.80 1.80
CA ASP A 71 20.55 7.80 3.02
C ASP A 71 20.68 6.39 3.63
N ILE A 72 19.62 5.56 3.50
CA ILE A 72 19.62 4.16 3.94
C ILE A 72 20.44 3.26 2.99
N ASN A 73 20.24 3.41 1.69
CA ASN A 73 20.87 2.62 0.66
C ASN A 73 21.25 3.53 -0.53
N PRO A 74 22.50 4.01 -0.59
CA PRO A 74 22.94 4.92 -1.66
C PRO A 74 22.87 4.30 -3.06
N GLU A 75 22.84 2.97 -3.19
CA GLU A 75 22.77 2.28 -4.47
C GLU A 75 21.33 2.07 -4.99
N VAL A 76 20.30 2.38 -4.18
CA VAL A 76 18.90 2.17 -4.59
C VAL A 76 18.52 3.07 -5.75
N GLN A 77 17.97 2.49 -6.79
CA GLN A 77 17.34 3.23 -7.87
C GLN A 77 15.90 3.58 -7.48
N LEU A 78 15.54 4.85 -7.60
CA LEU A 78 14.21 5.34 -7.24
C LEU A 78 13.56 6.02 -8.43
N THR A 79 12.37 5.54 -8.80
CA THR A 79 11.46 6.21 -9.72
C THR A 79 10.30 6.78 -8.91
N LEU A 80 10.14 8.10 -8.92
CA LEU A 80 9.10 8.80 -8.17
C LEU A 80 7.99 9.24 -9.12
N ARG A 81 6.74 8.95 -8.75
CA ARG A 81 5.55 9.35 -9.47
C ARG A 81 4.61 10.10 -8.53
N GLU A 82 4.61 11.42 -8.66
CA GLU A 82 3.74 12.32 -7.89
C GLU A 82 2.38 12.45 -8.58
N GLU A 83 1.66 11.35 -8.67
CA GLU A 83 0.40 11.26 -9.40
C GLU A 83 -0.65 10.43 -8.66
N TYR A 84 -1.91 10.79 -8.83
CA TYR A 84 -3.02 9.94 -8.39
C TYR A 84 -3.18 8.77 -9.34
N LEU A 85 -3.23 7.55 -8.78
CA LEU A 85 -3.65 6.41 -9.56
C LEU A 85 -5.14 6.56 -9.91
N THR A 86 -5.46 6.44 -11.19
CA THR A 86 -6.82 6.35 -11.69
C THR A 86 -7.01 5.01 -12.43
N PRO A 87 -8.24 4.52 -12.62
CA PRO A 87 -8.46 3.31 -13.41
C PRO A 87 -7.83 3.37 -14.81
N GLU A 88 -7.82 4.56 -15.43
CA GLU A 88 -7.29 4.80 -16.78
C GLU A 88 -5.76 4.79 -16.82
N SER A 89 -5.08 5.18 -15.74
CA SER A 89 -3.62 5.23 -15.68
C SER A 89 -2.97 3.90 -15.30
N VAL A 90 -3.74 2.91 -14.85
CA VAL A 90 -3.22 1.62 -14.37
C VAL A 90 -2.39 0.89 -15.40
N ASP A 91 -2.89 0.79 -16.64
CA ASP A 91 -2.20 0.04 -17.69
C ASP A 91 -0.86 0.68 -18.05
N ALA A 92 -0.84 2.01 -18.22
CA ALA A 92 0.38 2.76 -18.46
C ALA A 92 1.40 2.64 -17.31
N LEU A 93 0.92 2.60 -16.07
CA LEU A 93 1.78 2.40 -14.89
C LEU A 93 2.42 1.00 -14.91
N LEU A 94 1.64 -0.04 -15.20
CA LEU A 94 2.15 -1.42 -15.23
C LEU A 94 3.06 -1.69 -16.43
N ASP A 95 2.88 -0.98 -17.54
CA ASP A 95 3.72 -1.08 -18.74
C ASP A 95 5.02 -0.26 -18.65
N ALA A 96 5.13 0.64 -17.65
CA ALA A 96 6.28 1.53 -17.53
C ALA A 96 7.59 0.82 -17.21
N ALA A 97 7.55 -0.37 -16.60
CA ALA A 97 8.73 -1.18 -16.30
C ALA A 97 8.38 -2.65 -16.02
N PRO A 98 9.33 -3.56 -16.14
CA PRO A 98 9.14 -4.97 -15.79
C PRO A 98 9.21 -5.15 -14.26
N TYR A 99 8.13 -4.84 -13.56
CA TYR A 99 8.08 -4.98 -12.10
C TYR A 99 8.12 -6.44 -11.69
N ALA A 100 9.08 -6.80 -10.83
CA ALA A 100 9.15 -8.13 -10.23
C ALA A 100 7.97 -8.36 -9.26
N TYR A 101 7.52 -7.31 -8.60
CA TYR A 101 6.39 -7.35 -7.67
C TYR A 101 5.66 -6.00 -7.58
N VAL A 102 4.35 -6.05 -7.31
CA VAL A 102 3.51 -4.87 -7.04
C VAL A 102 2.99 -4.95 -5.62
N ILE A 103 3.12 -3.85 -4.87
CA ILE A 103 2.49 -3.67 -3.56
C ILE A 103 1.43 -2.58 -3.68
N ASP A 104 0.18 -2.95 -3.42
CA ASP A 104 -0.93 -2.01 -3.38
C ASP A 104 -1.32 -1.67 -1.94
N THR A 105 -1.13 -0.41 -1.57
CA THR A 105 -1.50 0.12 -0.24
C THR A 105 -2.49 1.29 -0.34
N THR A 106 -3.13 1.45 -1.49
CA THR A 106 -4.15 2.47 -1.67
C THR A 106 -5.42 2.16 -0.85
N ASP A 107 -6.14 3.18 -0.45
CA ASP A 107 -7.40 3.06 0.30
C ASP A 107 -8.63 3.50 -0.53
N THR A 108 -8.40 4.05 -1.72
CA THR A 108 -9.46 4.45 -2.65
C THR A 108 -9.90 3.25 -3.50
N ILE A 109 -11.19 2.91 -3.43
CA ILE A 109 -11.72 1.62 -3.92
C ILE A 109 -11.55 1.45 -5.43
N GLN A 110 -11.92 2.46 -6.24
CA GLN A 110 -11.93 2.31 -7.69
C GLN A 110 -10.53 2.07 -8.28
N PRO A 111 -9.51 2.92 -8.00
CA PRO A 111 -8.16 2.67 -8.49
C PRO A 111 -7.57 1.35 -7.96
N LYS A 112 -7.82 1.04 -6.67
CA LYS A 112 -7.39 -0.22 -6.07
C LYS A 112 -7.92 -1.44 -6.81
N VAL A 113 -9.22 -1.47 -7.08
CA VAL A 113 -9.83 -2.58 -7.83
C VAL A 113 -9.29 -2.65 -9.24
N ALA A 114 -9.10 -1.51 -9.92
CA ALA A 114 -8.55 -1.47 -11.28
C ALA A 114 -7.12 -2.02 -11.31
N LEU A 115 -6.25 -1.58 -10.40
CA LEU A 115 -4.87 -2.08 -10.29
C LEU A 115 -4.82 -3.58 -10.03
N LEU A 116 -5.56 -4.05 -9.03
CA LEU A 116 -5.58 -5.46 -8.67
C LEU A 116 -6.15 -6.34 -9.79
N ALA A 117 -7.20 -5.87 -10.46
CA ALA A 117 -7.77 -6.57 -11.61
C ALA A 117 -6.79 -6.66 -12.80
N ALA A 118 -6.07 -5.57 -13.09
CA ALA A 118 -5.04 -5.55 -14.12
C ALA A 118 -3.89 -6.50 -13.79
N CYS A 119 -3.38 -6.48 -12.55
CA CYS A 119 -2.35 -7.40 -12.10
C CYS A 119 -2.79 -8.87 -12.24
N ILE A 120 -4.02 -9.21 -11.81
CA ILE A 120 -4.56 -10.57 -11.94
C ILE A 120 -4.64 -11.01 -13.41
N ARG A 121 -5.16 -10.16 -14.30
CA ARG A 121 -5.28 -10.47 -15.73
C ARG A 121 -3.93 -10.66 -16.41
N ARG A 122 -2.96 -9.84 -16.07
CA ARG A 122 -1.58 -9.86 -16.58
C ARG A 122 -0.70 -10.93 -15.92
N ARG A 123 -1.20 -11.63 -14.89
CA ARG A 123 -0.41 -12.52 -14.02
C ARG A 123 0.79 -11.81 -13.38
N GLN A 124 0.67 -10.51 -13.17
CA GLN A 124 1.67 -9.70 -12.48
C GLN A 124 1.66 -10.06 -10.99
N PRO A 125 2.81 -10.46 -10.38
CA PRO A 125 2.88 -10.70 -8.95
C PRO A 125 2.44 -9.45 -8.16
N VAL A 126 1.48 -9.63 -7.24
CA VAL A 126 0.91 -8.54 -6.46
C VAL A 126 0.50 -9.00 -5.08
N ILE A 127 0.67 -8.13 -4.09
CA ILE A 127 0.06 -8.25 -2.76
C ILE A 127 -0.58 -6.92 -2.38
N ALA A 128 -1.72 -6.96 -1.69
CA ALA A 128 -2.44 -5.76 -1.30
C ALA A 128 -2.64 -5.65 0.22
N SER A 129 -2.56 -4.41 0.73
CA SER A 129 -3.01 -4.09 2.08
C SER A 129 -4.52 -3.93 2.10
N MET A 130 -5.14 -4.51 3.13
CA MET A 130 -6.51 -4.20 3.48
C MET A 130 -6.57 -3.14 4.58
N GLY A 131 -7.75 -2.85 5.13
CA GLY A 131 -7.93 -1.77 6.10
C GLY A 131 -7.23 -2.03 7.43
N ALA A 132 -6.33 -1.13 7.82
CA ALA A 132 -5.60 -1.15 9.10
C ALA A 132 -6.26 -0.26 10.18
N GLY A 133 -7.16 0.65 9.81
CA GLY A 133 -7.79 1.59 10.73
C GLY A 133 -8.84 0.96 11.65
N ALA A 134 -9.09 1.61 12.78
CA ALA A 134 -10.02 1.20 13.84
C ALA A 134 -9.70 -0.16 14.47
N LYS A 135 -8.42 -0.53 14.52
CA LYS A 135 -7.89 -1.80 15.03
C LYS A 135 -6.63 -1.56 15.84
N THR A 136 -6.36 -2.43 16.80
CA THR A 136 -5.24 -2.31 17.74
C THR A 136 -4.51 -3.62 18.01
N ASP A 137 -5.08 -4.76 17.61
CA ASP A 137 -4.49 -6.08 17.85
C ASP A 137 -3.57 -6.47 16.69
N ILE A 138 -2.26 -6.33 16.91
CA ILE A 138 -1.24 -6.73 15.93
C ILE A 138 -1.15 -8.25 15.75
N THR A 139 -1.56 -9.03 16.74
CA THR A 139 -1.51 -10.50 16.67
C THR A 139 -2.58 -11.08 15.73
N ALA A 140 -3.62 -10.28 15.45
CA ALA A 140 -4.67 -10.62 14.50
C ALA A 140 -4.34 -10.25 13.04
N ILE A 141 -3.14 -9.68 12.78
CA ILE A 141 -2.68 -9.39 11.41
C ILE A 141 -2.18 -10.68 10.78
N GLN A 142 -2.65 -10.96 9.56
CA GLN A 142 -2.28 -12.19 8.86
C GLN A 142 -2.34 -12.04 7.34
N TYR A 143 -1.68 -12.98 6.66
CA TYR A 143 -1.86 -13.17 5.23
C TYR A 143 -3.10 -14.00 4.95
N ALA A 144 -3.80 -13.70 3.88
CA ALA A 144 -4.91 -14.50 3.38
C ALA A 144 -5.10 -14.30 1.88
N ASP A 145 -5.90 -15.17 1.27
CA ASP A 145 -6.54 -14.83 0.01
C ASP A 145 -7.65 -13.80 0.27
N ILE A 146 -7.84 -12.85 -0.62
CA ILE A 146 -8.88 -11.80 -0.49
C ILE A 146 -10.27 -12.39 -0.21
N TRP A 147 -10.57 -13.58 -0.77
CA TRP A 147 -11.86 -14.26 -0.62
C TRP A 147 -12.08 -14.86 0.76
N GLN A 148 -11.02 -15.03 1.55
CA GLN A 148 -11.05 -15.56 2.92
C GLN A 148 -11.07 -14.45 3.98
N THR A 149 -11.00 -13.18 3.57
CA THR A 149 -10.98 -12.06 4.52
C THR A 149 -12.36 -11.75 5.11
N TYR A 150 -12.36 -11.31 6.36
CA TYR A 150 -13.56 -10.95 7.12
C TYR A 150 -13.29 -9.73 8.01
N HIS A 151 -14.30 -9.16 8.65
CA HIS A 151 -14.21 -7.99 9.55
C HIS A 151 -13.49 -6.76 8.94
N CYS A 152 -13.52 -6.61 7.62
CA CYS A 152 -12.88 -5.51 6.90
C CYS A 152 -13.78 -4.98 5.77
N GLY A 153 -14.23 -3.74 5.91
CA GLY A 153 -15.09 -3.07 4.92
C GLY A 153 -14.38 -2.88 3.58
N LEU A 154 -13.07 -2.52 3.60
CA LEU A 154 -12.28 -2.37 2.38
C LEU A 154 -12.17 -3.69 1.61
N SER A 155 -11.88 -4.80 2.31
CA SER A 155 -11.84 -6.13 1.69
C SER A 155 -13.17 -6.50 1.04
N LYS A 156 -14.30 -6.21 1.71
CA LYS A 156 -15.64 -6.45 1.15
C LYS A 156 -15.84 -5.66 -0.15
N SER A 157 -15.46 -4.38 -0.16
CA SER A 157 -15.57 -3.53 -1.34
C SER A 157 -14.69 -4.01 -2.49
N VAL A 158 -13.45 -4.43 -2.19
CA VAL A 158 -12.52 -4.99 -3.19
C VAL A 158 -13.07 -6.29 -3.78
N ARG A 159 -13.56 -7.24 -2.95
CA ARG A 159 -14.21 -8.48 -3.44
C ARG A 159 -15.38 -8.17 -4.38
N ASN A 160 -16.22 -7.22 -3.99
CA ASN A 160 -17.36 -6.81 -4.84
C ASN A 160 -16.91 -6.21 -6.18
N GLY A 161 -15.85 -5.40 -6.15
CA GLY A 161 -15.26 -4.82 -7.36
C GLY A 161 -14.67 -5.89 -8.28
N LEU A 162 -13.87 -6.80 -7.73
CA LEU A 162 -13.28 -7.91 -8.48
C LEU A 162 -14.36 -8.87 -9.05
N THR A 163 -15.44 -9.09 -8.31
CA THR A 163 -16.58 -9.89 -8.82
C THR A 163 -17.23 -9.22 -10.02
N ARG A 164 -17.48 -7.89 -9.96
CA ARG A 164 -18.00 -7.12 -11.11
C ARG A 164 -17.05 -7.11 -12.30
N ALA A 165 -15.74 -7.18 -12.06
CA ALA A 165 -14.71 -7.29 -13.09
C ALA A 165 -14.56 -8.71 -13.67
N GLY A 166 -15.40 -9.69 -13.28
CA GLY A 166 -15.36 -11.08 -13.74
C GLY A 166 -14.21 -11.91 -13.14
N LEU A 167 -13.65 -11.48 -12.01
CA LEU A 167 -12.47 -12.10 -11.39
C LEU A 167 -12.79 -12.83 -10.08
N ARG A 168 -14.05 -13.19 -9.85
CA ARG A 168 -14.45 -13.94 -8.65
C ARG A 168 -13.66 -15.24 -8.53
N GLY A 169 -13.12 -15.51 -7.32
CA GLY A 169 -12.34 -16.72 -7.03
C GLY A 169 -10.90 -16.71 -7.56
N ARG A 170 -10.47 -15.66 -8.27
CA ARG A 170 -9.06 -15.54 -8.67
C ARG A 170 -8.21 -15.20 -7.46
N LYS A 171 -7.14 -15.94 -7.27
CA LYS A 171 -6.24 -15.79 -6.12
C LYS A 171 -5.63 -14.39 -6.06
N LEU A 172 -5.71 -13.76 -4.89
CA LEU A 172 -5.09 -12.48 -4.59
C LEU A 172 -4.60 -12.49 -3.14
N PRO A 173 -3.29 -12.54 -2.90
CA PRO A 173 -2.75 -12.45 -1.55
C PRO A 173 -2.94 -11.05 -0.99
N VAL A 174 -3.34 -10.98 0.27
CA VAL A 174 -3.52 -9.72 0.99
C VAL A 174 -3.00 -9.81 2.42
N VAL A 175 -2.65 -8.67 2.99
CA VAL A 175 -2.49 -8.48 4.44
C VAL A 175 -3.77 -7.89 4.98
N PHE A 176 -4.36 -8.54 5.98
CA PHE A 176 -5.54 -8.03 6.68
C PHE A 176 -5.46 -8.32 8.18
N CYS A 177 -6.28 -7.65 8.97
CA CYS A 177 -6.39 -7.93 10.40
C CYS A 177 -7.78 -8.54 10.67
N ALA A 178 -7.79 -9.67 11.37
CA ALA A 178 -9.01 -10.42 11.72
C ALA A 178 -9.83 -9.75 12.83
N GLN A 179 -9.23 -8.80 13.58
CA GLN A 179 -9.96 -8.04 14.60
C GLN A 179 -11.13 -7.28 13.97
N GLN A 180 -12.28 -7.29 14.63
CA GLN A 180 -13.40 -6.44 14.26
C GLN A 180 -13.05 -4.97 14.51
N ALA A 181 -13.35 -4.11 13.55
CA ALA A 181 -13.11 -2.67 13.71
C ALA A 181 -13.95 -2.09 14.86
N ASP A 182 -13.34 -1.27 15.70
CA ASP A 182 -14.06 -0.53 16.74
C ASP A 182 -14.88 0.59 16.10
N ARG A 183 -16.20 0.49 16.20
CA ARG A 183 -17.12 1.48 15.63
C ARG A 183 -16.95 2.87 16.21
N ARG A 184 -16.46 2.98 17.45
CA ARG A 184 -16.19 4.27 18.11
C ARG A 184 -15.02 5.03 17.50
N ALA A 185 -14.13 4.33 16.82
CA ALA A 185 -13.00 4.90 16.10
C ALA A 185 -13.33 5.31 14.66
N LEU A 186 -14.58 5.16 14.22
CA LEU A 186 -15.05 5.59 12.91
C LEU A 186 -15.63 7.00 13.01
N LEU A 187 -15.02 7.96 12.32
CA LEU A 187 -15.47 9.33 12.26
C LEU A 187 -16.08 9.63 10.89
N THR A 188 -17.21 10.32 10.87
CA THR A 188 -17.77 10.87 9.63
C THR A 188 -16.95 12.10 9.25
N VAL A 189 -16.51 12.18 8.00
CA VAL A 189 -15.73 13.32 7.49
C VAL A 189 -16.54 13.99 6.39
N GLU A 190 -16.77 15.29 6.56
CA GLU A 190 -17.34 16.14 5.52
C GLU A 190 -16.22 16.84 4.75
N GLY A 191 -16.29 16.84 3.41
CA GLY A 191 -15.37 17.59 2.55
C GLY A 191 -14.14 16.83 2.01
N GLU A 192 -13.87 15.59 2.38
CA GLU A 192 -12.81 14.81 1.73
C GLU A 192 -13.30 14.15 0.44
N ARG A 193 -12.49 14.29 -0.62
CA ARG A 193 -12.77 13.71 -1.93
C ARG A 193 -12.85 12.18 -1.82
N ASN A 194 -14.06 11.62 -2.07
CA ASN A 194 -14.30 10.16 -2.09
C ASN A 194 -14.29 9.42 -0.73
N LYS A 195 -14.26 10.09 0.41
CA LYS A 195 -14.36 9.46 1.73
C LYS A 195 -15.55 10.00 2.52
N LYS A 196 -16.48 9.11 2.90
CA LYS A 196 -17.60 9.43 3.81
C LYS A 196 -17.23 9.21 5.28
N THR A 197 -16.25 8.38 5.55
CA THR A 197 -15.79 8.06 6.91
C THR A 197 -14.27 7.89 6.93
N THR A 198 -13.64 8.37 7.99
CA THR A 198 -12.24 8.07 8.30
C THR A 198 -12.18 7.19 9.54
N ALA A 199 -11.17 6.34 9.63
CA ALA A 199 -10.94 5.48 10.77
C ALA A 199 -9.74 6.00 11.57
N GLY A 200 -9.94 6.22 12.86
CA GLY A 200 -8.82 6.46 13.78
C GLY A 200 -7.81 5.32 13.64
N THR A 201 -6.54 5.65 13.58
CA THR A 201 -5.49 4.65 13.34
C THR A 201 -4.35 4.88 14.32
N VAL A 202 -3.98 3.86 15.07
CA VAL A 202 -2.80 3.88 15.94
C VAL A 202 -1.54 3.62 15.12
N SER A 203 -0.42 4.23 15.51
CA SER A 203 0.81 4.27 14.72
C SER A 203 1.35 2.90 14.29
N PHE A 204 1.34 1.93 15.21
CA PHE A 204 1.95 0.60 14.97
C PHE A 204 1.14 -0.29 14.02
N MET A 205 -0.17 -0.10 13.90
CA MET A 205 -0.98 -0.96 13.03
C MET A 205 -0.59 -0.86 11.56
N PRO A 206 -0.59 0.33 10.91
CA PRO A 206 -0.19 0.41 9.52
C PRO A 206 1.30 0.09 9.31
N ALA A 207 2.17 0.42 10.29
CA ALA A 207 3.58 0.05 10.22
C ALA A 207 3.75 -1.48 10.17
N THR A 208 3.03 -2.24 11.01
CA THR A 208 3.07 -3.70 10.99
C THR A 208 2.52 -4.27 9.67
N PHE A 209 1.43 -3.71 9.12
CA PHE A 209 0.96 -4.10 7.79
C PHE A 209 2.05 -3.91 6.72
N GLY A 210 2.78 -2.78 6.76
CA GLY A 210 3.90 -2.52 5.86
C GLY A 210 5.01 -3.55 5.98
N ASN A 211 5.37 -3.92 7.22
CA ASN A 211 6.37 -4.96 7.48
C ASN A 211 5.94 -6.33 6.92
N TYR A 212 4.66 -6.71 7.08
CA TYR A 212 4.11 -7.94 6.50
C TYR A 212 4.19 -7.92 4.97
N LEU A 213 3.82 -6.81 4.32
CA LEU A 213 3.91 -6.69 2.87
C LEU A 213 5.35 -6.85 2.37
N ALA A 214 6.31 -6.18 3.01
CA ALA A 214 7.72 -6.29 2.66
C ALA A 214 8.25 -7.72 2.86
N ALA A 215 7.93 -8.34 3.99
CA ALA A 215 8.31 -9.72 4.28
C ALA A 215 7.76 -10.70 3.24
N TRP A 216 6.49 -10.52 2.84
CA TRP A 216 5.90 -11.31 1.75
C TRP A 216 6.69 -11.18 0.46
N VAL A 217 6.93 -9.95 0.02
CA VAL A 217 7.64 -9.69 -1.25
C VAL A 217 9.05 -10.29 -1.21
N LEU A 218 9.82 -10.05 -0.15
CA LEU A 218 11.19 -10.58 0.00
C LEU A 218 11.25 -12.10 -0.05
N ASN A 219 10.23 -12.79 0.46
CA ASN A 219 10.14 -14.25 0.42
C ASN A 219 9.66 -14.80 -0.94
N HIS A 220 9.19 -13.95 -1.85
CA HIS A 220 8.66 -14.34 -3.17
C HIS A 220 9.49 -13.79 -4.34
N LEU A 221 10.53 -12.98 -4.08
CA LEU A 221 11.56 -12.59 -5.03
C LEU A 221 12.61 -13.70 -5.15
#